data_f23f684c707fac2efd155bd51edbd908
#
_entry.id   f23f684c707fac2efd155bd51edbd908
#
_cell.length_a   1.000
_cell.length_b   1.000
_cell.length_c   1.000
_cell.angle_alpha   90.00
_cell.angle_beta   90.00
_cell.angle_gamma   90.00
#
_symmetry.space_group_name_H-M   'P 1'
#
loop_
_entity.id
_entity.type
_entity.pdbx_description
1 polymer ?
#
loop_
_entity_poly.entity_id
_entity_poly.type
_entity_poly.pdbx_seq_one_letter_code
_entity_poly.pdbx_strand_id
1 'polypeptide(L)'
;MTGKPILKVGIVSDSQGYDYPEDWGSHNLEKAFEVLAAKGIDVLLNAGDIGDHGDDRTAMDYYMKLFRRHFAAKTPVQVACLGNHDFWAHVPGRTQEDCLNDFYAAIGEKPEQIVHKVVSGYDFIAFNSDNNHIYDAEDCAKLRPILDKAVARDAKKPIFLVTHYHPKNTVDASFDGCGRQPLRDLLNDYPQVVSFSGHSHSPLNDERCIWQGEFTAVNTSGLSYGCIPERCANVCGPILPFGREALFFMYMEVFEDRLEIHRFNAEDQVEIKPDWLWEVAIPYSPDKAVYTAARAANRKAPEFDPGTVLYFRYDYGFCYCVFDQARHDDFVHFYRMVMTELGPDGTEVKKMEARYVGNFYRLERNRDKRLVLRIPPNTLEKAKRYRIDIYPVETFGKEGKPLSLTTTIRHSYTFNNLSEIGPQE
;
A
#
# COMPACT_ATOMS: atom_id res chain seq x y z
N MET A 1 -11.73 -20.69 -20.74
CA MET A 1 -13.20 -20.47 -20.90
C MET A 1 -13.54 -19.15 -20.21
N THR A 2 -13.82 -18.10 -20.96
CA THR A 2 -14.18 -16.78 -20.40
C THR A 2 -15.66 -16.78 -20.07
N GLY A 3 -16.01 -17.29 -18.89
CA GLY A 3 -17.37 -17.19 -18.36
C GLY A 3 -17.69 -15.72 -18.05
N LYS A 4 -18.98 -15.37 -17.98
CA LYS A 4 -19.41 -14.06 -17.47
C LYS A 4 -19.20 -14.05 -15.95
N PRO A 5 -18.66 -12.97 -15.34
CA PRO A 5 -18.56 -12.89 -13.88
C PRO A 5 -19.94 -12.97 -13.22
N ILE A 6 -20.02 -13.69 -12.11
CA ILE A 6 -21.23 -13.84 -11.29
C ILE A 6 -21.46 -12.56 -10.48
N LEU A 7 -20.38 -11.90 -10.05
CA LEU A 7 -20.41 -10.74 -9.20
C LEU A 7 -19.23 -9.82 -9.52
N LYS A 8 -19.44 -8.52 -9.41
CA LYS A 8 -18.44 -7.47 -9.63
C LYS A 8 -18.30 -6.62 -8.37
N VAL A 9 -17.10 -6.46 -7.89
CA VAL A 9 -16.80 -5.78 -6.63
C VAL A 9 -15.82 -4.64 -6.86
N GLY A 10 -16.17 -3.43 -6.41
CA GLY A 10 -15.23 -2.33 -6.28
C GLY A 10 -14.60 -2.33 -4.89
N ILE A 11 -13.32 -1.97 -4.79
CA ILE A 11 -12.59 -1.94 -3.52
C ILE A 11 -11.83 -0.62 -3.45
N VAL A 12 -12.11 0.16 -2.41
CA VAL A 12 -11.47 1.46 -2.12
C VAL A 12 -11.07 1.53 -0.66
N SER A 13 -10.13 2.42 -0.33
CA SER A 13 -9.65 2.64 1.03
C SER A 13 -8.92 3.96 1.16
N ASP A 14 -8.80 4.45 2.40
CA ASP A 14 -7.85 5.51 2.77
C ASP A 14 -7.96 6.75 1.86
N SER A 15 -9.18 7.19 1.61
CA SER A 15 -9.41 8.41 0.82
C SER A 15 -9.08 9.67 1.60
N GLN A 16 -9.23 9.65 2.93
CA GLN A 16 -8.91 10.75 3.86
C GLN A 16 -9.31 12.13 3.30
N GLY A 17 -10.53 12.18 2.73
CA GLY A 17 -11.03 13.35 2.03
C GLY A 17 -11.61 14.38 2.98
N TYR A 18 -11.64 15.62 2.50
CA TYR A 18 -12.38 16.75 3.07
C TYR A 18 -13.45 17.23 2.10
N ASP A 19 -14.32 18.12 2.55
CA ASP A 19 -15.43 18.66 1.74
C ASP A 19 -15.00 19.61 0.60
N TYR A 20 -13.74 19.79 0.37
CA TYR A 20 -13.28 20.72 -0.66
C TYR A 20 -13.12 20.01 -2.01
N PRO A 21 -13.73 20.53 -3.11
CA PRO A 21 -13.55 19.98 -4.46
C PRO A 21 -12.09 19.94 -4.92
N GLU A 22 -11.26 20.75 -4.28
CA GLU A 22 -9.82 20.86 -4.51
C GLU A 22 -9.01 19.89 -3.62
N ASP A 23 -9.68 19.20 -2.67
CA ASP A 23 -9.03 18.20 -1.84
C ASP A 23 -8.65 16.98 -2.66
N TRP A 24 -7.40 16.59 -2.50
CA TRP A 24 -6.79 15.55 -3.32
C TRP A 24 -7.43 14.16 -3.10
N GLY A 25 -7.70 13.81 -1.84
CA GLY A 25 -8.29 12.51 -1.50
C GLY A 25 -9.70 12.36 -2.06
N SER A 26 -10.54 13.39 -1.92
CA SER A 26 -11.90 13.41 -2.49
C SER A 26 -11.90 13.35 -4.00
N HIS A 27 -10.95 14.01 -4.67
CA HIS A 27 -10.82 14.00 -6.13
C HIS A 27 -10.45 12.61 -6.65
N ASN A 28 -9.54 11.90 -5.96
CA ASN A 28 -9.17 10.55 -6.36
C ASN A 28 -10.25 9.51 -6.08
N LEU A 29 -11.00 9.70 -4.99
CA LEU A 29 -12.19 8.89 -4.71
C LEU A 29 -13.24 9.05 -5.82
N GLU A 30 -13.45 10.26 -6.31
CA GLU A 30 -14.34 10.53 -7.43
C GLU A 30 -13.90 9.80 -8.69
N LYS A 31 -12.62 9.91 -9.07
CA LYS A 31 -12.03 9.17 -10.20
C LYS A 31 -12.19 7.65 -10.07
N ALA A 32 -11.99 7.12 -8.87
CA ALA A 32 -12.21 5.70 -8.60
C ALA A 32 -13.68 5.32 -8.80
N PHE A 33 -14.61 6.12 -8.29
CA PHE A 33 -16.06 5.87 -8.45
C PHE A 33 -16.51 5.96 -9.90
N GLU A 34 -15.95 6.84 -10.72
CA GLU A 34 -16.22 6.91 -12.16
C GLU A 34 -15.89 5.59 -12.85
N VAL A 35 -14.69 5.04 -12.61
CA VAL A 35 -14.26 3.76 -13.19
C VAL A 35 -15.15 2.62 -12.69
N LEU A 36 -15.38 2.54 -11.38
CA LEU A 36 -16.16 1.47 -10.76
C LEU A 36 -17.64 1.51 -11.21
N ALA A 37 -18.22 2.69 -11.37
CA ALA A 37 -19.57 2.86 -11.91
C ALA A 37 -19.64 2.37 -13.37
N ALA A 38 -18.67 2.74 -14.20
CA ALA A 38 -18.58 2.24 -15.57
C ALA A 38 -18.42 0.71 -15.67
N LYS A 39 -17.73 0.08 -14.71
CA LYS A 39 -17.64 -1.38 -14.59
C LYS A 39 -18.96 -2.02 -14.13
N GLY A 40 -19.89 -1.25 -13.56
CA GLY A 40 -21.21 -1.72 -13.11
C GLY A 40 -21.11 -2.67 -11.93
N ILE A 41 -20.40 -2.28 -10.88
CA ILE A 41 -20.18 -3.08 -9.66
C ILE A 41 -21.52 -3.43 -8.95
N ASP A 42 -21.54 -4.56 -8.25
CA ASP A 42 -22.65 -5.04 -7.43
C ASP A 42 -22.43 -4.75 -5.95
N VAL A 43 -21.16 -4.71 -5.52
CA VAL A 43 -20.71 -4.44 -4.15
C VAL A 43 -19.59 -3.44 -4.17
N LEU A 44 -19.58 -2.52 -3.22
CA LEU A 44 -18.46 -1.63 -2.91
C LEU A 44 -17.91 -1.98 -1.53
N LEU A 45 -16.68 -2.46 -1.48
CA LEU A 45 -15.91 -2.63 -0.24
C LEU A 45 -15.13 -1.35 0.05
N ASN A 46 -15.16 -0.88 1.29
CA ASN A 46 -14.34 0.23 1.76
C ASN A 46 -13.61 -0.17 3.04
N ALA A 47 -12.28 -0.14 3.00
CA ALA A 47 -11.44 -0.57 4.12
C ALA A 47 -11.09 0.56 5.11
N GLY A 48 -11.90 1.62 5.17
CA GLY A 48 -11.81 2.67 6.19
C GLY A 48 -10.95 3.87 5.78
N ASP A 49 -10.74 4.76 6.75
CA ASP A 49 -10.09 6.06 6.60
C ASP A 49 -10.72 6.88 5.45
N ILE A 50 -12.06 7.03 5.53
CA ILE A 50 -12.82 7.79 4.54
C ILE A 50 -12.55 9.29 4.69
N GLY A 51 -12.63 9.81 5.94
CA GLY A 51 -12.20 11.15 6.31
C GLY A 51 -10.80 11.18 6.89
N ASP A 52 -10.20 12.37 6.97
CA ASP A 52 -8.94 12.57 7.70
C ASP A 52 -9.19 12.68 9.22
N HIS A 53 -10.42 12.99 9.62
CA HIS A 53 -10.88 13.06 11.01
C HIS A 53 -12.34 12.60 11.11
N GLY A 54 -12.63 11.74 12.07
CA GLY A 54 -13.95 11.13 12.25
C GLY A 54 -15.06 12.09 12.73
N ASP A 55 -14.70 13.24 13.28
CA ASP A 55 -15.64 14.31 13.66
C ASP A 55 -15.90 15.32 12.54
N ASP A 56 -15.25 15.15 11.38
CA ASP A 56 -15.54 15.92 10.18
C ASP A 56 -16.66 15.24 9.37
N ARG A 57 -17.90 15.57 9.72
CA ARG A 57 -19.06 15.07 8.96
C ARG A 57 -19.04 15.49 7.48
N THR A 58 -18.34 16.56 7.13
CA THR A 58 -18.30 17.07 5.75
C THR A 58 -17.63 16.06 4.83
N ALA A 59 -16.59 15.35 5.29
CA ALA A 59 -15.94 14.27 4.55
C ALA A 59 -16.92 13.14 4.23
N MET A 60 -17.69 12.69 5.23
CA MET A 60 -18.69 11.63 5.06
C MET A 60 -19.86 12.06 4.15
N ASP A 61 -20.37 13.27 4.33
CA ASP A 61 -21.43 13.80 3.50
C ASP A 61 -20.98 13.94 2.04
N TYR A 62 -19.71 14.32 1.83
CA TYR A 62 -19.11 14.42 0.50
C TYR A 62 -18.89 13.02 -0.12
N TYR A 63 -18.38 12.07 0.63
CA TYR A 63 -18.30 10.67 0.20
C TYR A 63 -19.67 10.17 -0.28
N MET A 64 -20.72 10.36 0.50
CA MET A 64 -22.06 9.93 0.15
C MET A 64 -22.65 10.71 -1.02
N LYS A 65 -22.31 11.98 -1.19
CA LYS A 65 -22.68 12.78 -2.37
C LYS A 65 -22.05 12.20 -3.64
N LEU A 66 -20.74 11.87 -3.61
CA LEU A 66 -20.05 11.22 -4.72
C LEU A 66 -20.66 9.85 -5.00
N PHE A 67 -20.88 9.03 -3.97
CA PHE A 67 -21.47 7.71 -4.09
C PHE A 67 -22.85 7.78 -4.78
N ARG A 68 -23.76 8.62 -4.30
CA ARG A 68 -25.09 8.77 -4.88
C ARG A 68 -25.05 9.28 -6.33
N ARG A 69 -24.09 10.15 -6.65
CA ARG A 69 -23.93 10.71 -8.00
C ARG A 69 -23.45 9.66 -9.00
N HIS A 70 -22.41 8.95 -8.68
CA HIS A 70 -21.78 8.01 -9.61
C HIS A 70 -22.54 6.68 -9.72
N PHE A 71 -23.18 6.24 -8.66
CA PHE A 71 -23.92 4.98 -8.64
C PHE A 71 -25.44 5.13 -8.75
N ALA A 72 -25.93 6.28 -9.24
CA ALA A 72 -27.36 6.53 -9.42
C ALA A 72 -28.06 5.52 -10.36
N ALA A 73 -27.38 5.08 -11.42
CA ALA A 73 -27.92 4.12 -12.37
C ALA A 73 -27.95 2.68 -11.85
N LYS A 74 -27.01 2.32 -10.99
CA LYS A 74 -26.92 1.01 -10.33
C LYS A 74 -26.21 1.21 -8.99
N THR A 75 -26.98 1.20 -7.91
CA THR A 75 -26.45 1.37 -6.56
C THR A 75 -25.87 0.06 -6.03
N PRO A 76 -24.55 -0.05 -5.82
CA PRO A 76 -23.97 -1.26 -5.24
C PRO A 76 -24.29 -1.36 -3.74
N VAL A 77 -24.24 -2.59 -3.23
CA VAL A 77 -24.30 -2.82 -1.78
C VAL A 77 -22.99 -2.33 -1.18
N GLN A 78 -23.06 -1.37 -0.25
CA GLN A 78 -21.87 -0.91 0.49
C GLN A 78 -21.55 -1.87 1.63
N VAL A 79 -20.26 -2.19 1.80
CA VAL A 79 -19.72 -2.93 2.94
C VAL A 79 -18.45 -2.19 3.36
N ALA A 80 -18.53 -1.41 4.44
CA ALA A 80 -17.47 -0.51 4.85
C ALA A 80 -17.13 -0.73 6.32
N CYS A 81 -15.84 -0.71 6.64
CA CYS A 81 -15.33 -0.59 8.01
C CYS A 81 -14.79 0.83 8.24
N LEU A 82 -14.56 1.17 9.49
CA LEU A 82 -13.87 2.40 9.87
C LEU A 82 -12.38 2.15 10.00
N GLY A 83 -11.59 3.18 9.67
CA GLY A 83 -10.16 3.21 9.97
C GLY A 83 -9.84 4.07 11.19
N ASN A 84 -8.56 4.24 11.50
CA ASN A 84 -8.16 5.00 12.67
C ASN A 84 -8.47 6.50 12.55
N HIS A 85 -8.39 7.06 11.35
CA HIS A 85 -8.76 8.46 11.11
C HIS A 85 -10.26 8.69 11.33
N ASP A 86 -11.09 7.74 10.95
CA ASP A 86 -12.55 7.82 11.14
C ASP A 86 -12.97 7.82 12.64
N PHE A 87 -12.08 7.39 13.54
CA PHE A 87 -12.29 7.43 15.00
C PHE A 87 -11.64 8.65 15.67
N TRP A 88 -10.80 9.42 15.00
CA TRP A 88 -10.14 10.58 15.61
C TRP A 88 -11.13 11.72 15.81
N ALA A 89 -11.37 12.06 17.08
CA ALA A 89 -12.20 13.20 17.47
C ALA A 89 -11.28 14.36 17.88
N HIS A 90 -11.24 15.41 17.06
CA HIS A 90 -10.46 16.62 17.32
C HIS A 90 -11.31 17.76 17.90
N VAL A 91 -12.62 17.70 17.69
CA VAL A 91 -13.55 18.70 18.24
C VAL A 91 -13.77 18.44 19.72
N PRO A 92 -13.54 19.41 20.62
CA PRO A 92 -13.75 19.23 22.04
C PRO A 92 -15.17 18.75 22.38
N GLY A 93 -15.24 17.67 23.17
CA GLY A 93 -16.51 17.08 23.60
C GLY A 93 -17.09 16.01 22.67
N ARG A 94 -16.47 15.77 21.51
CA ARG A 94 -16.80 14.63 20.64
C ARG A 94 -16.11 13.37 21.15
N THR A 95 -16.81 12.25 21.02
CA THR A 95 -16.29 10.93 21.39
C THR A 95 -16.13 10.05 20.15
N GLN A 96 -15.41 8.94 20.29
CA GLN A 96 -15.30 7.93 19.22
C GLN A 96 -16.66 7.31 18.90
N GLU A 97 -17.54 7.16 19.88
CA GLU A 97 -18.92 6.69 19.66
C GLU A 97 -19.72 7.66 18.80
N ASP A 98 -19.53 8.98 18.99
CA ASP A 98 -20.14 9.99 18.12
C ASP A 98 -19.65 9.84 16.68
N CYS A 99 -18.36 9.61 16.45
CA CYS A 99 -17.79 9.38 15.10
C CYS A 99 -18.38 8.13 14.46
N LEU A 100 -18.47 7.03 15.20
CA LEU A 100 -19.09 5.79 14.76
C LEU A 100 -20.56 5.99 14.36
N ASN A 101 -21.33 6.66 15.21
CA ASN A 101 -22.74 6.94 14.96
C ASN A 101 -22.93 7.82 13.73
N ASP A 102 -22.11 8.85 13.54
CA ASP A 102 -22.16 9.73 12.39
C ASP A 102 -21.82 9.01 11.08
N PHE A 103 -20.80 8.13 11.11
CA PHE A 103 -20.44 7.31 9.97
C PHE A 103 -21.62 6.44 9.52
N TYR A 104 -22.19 5.64 10.43
CA TYR A 104 -23.29 4.75 10.08
C TYR A 104 -24.57 5.51 9.69
N ALA A 105 -24.84 6.62 10.34
CA ALA A 105 -25.95 7.49 9.94
C ALA A 105 -25.79 8.03 8.52
N ALA A 106 -24.57 8.41 8.12
CA ALA A 106 -24.29 8.91 6.77
C ALA A 106 -24.54 7.85 5.69
N ILE A 107 -24.12 6.61 5.92
CA ILE A 107 -24.37 5.50 4.98
C ILE A 107 -25.76 4.87 5.12
N GLY A 108 -26.58 5.33 6.08
CA GLY A 108 -27.94 4.85 6.28
C GLY A 108 -28.06 3.51 6.98
N GLU A 109 -27.09 3.16 7.81
CA GLU A 109 -26.99 1.90 8.55
C GLU A 109 -26.98 2.11 10.06
N LYS A 110 -27.05 1.02 10.83
CA LYS A 110 -26.89 1.04 12.28
C LYS A 110 -25.44 0.82 12.65
N PRO A 111 -24.96 1.45 13.73
CA PRO A 111 -23.64 1.19 14.26
C PRO A 111 -23.50 -0.27 14.72
N GLU A 112 -22.66 -1.03 14.09
CA GLU A 112 -22.37 -2.43 14.44
C GLU A 112 -20.86 -2.68 14.29
N GLN A 113 -20.27 -3.40 15.25
CA GLN A 113 -18.86 -3.78 15.16
C GLN A 113 -18.61 -4.71 13.95
N ILE A 114 -19.58 -5.57 13.64
CA ILE A 114 -19.50 -6.51 12.52
C ILE A 114 -20.73 -6.36 11.63
N VAL A 115 -20.53 -5.82 10.45
CA VAL A 115 -21.58 -5.73 9.42
C VAL A 115 -21.46 -6.95 8.51
N HIS A 116 -22.54 -7.72 8.38
CA HIS A 116 -22.57 -8.91 7.55
C HIS A 116 -23.70 -8.84 6.52
N LYS A 117 -23.34 -8.91 5.25
CA LYS A 117 -24.28 -8.91 4.11
C LYS A 117 -24.07 -10.11 3.20
N VAL A 118 -25.14 -10.62 2.64
CA VAL A 118 -25.08 -11.71 1.64
C VAL A 118 -25.57 -11.17 0.31
N VAL A 119 -24.69 -11.19 -0.71
CA VAL A 119 -25.00 -10.71 -2.05
C VAL A 119 -24.73 -11.84 -3.05
N SER A 120 -25.71 -12.21 -3.85
CA SER A 120 -25.63 -13.31 -4.83
C SER A 120 -25.13 -14.64 -4.22
N GLY A 121 -25.40 -14.85 -2.92
CA GLY A 121 -24.99 -16.05 -2.19
C GLY A 121 -23.52 -16.06 -1.76
N TYR A 122 -22.84 -14.91 -1.76
CA TYR A 122 -21.50 -14.68 -1.21
C TYR A 122 -21.60 -13.84 0.05
N ASP A 123 -20.75 -14.14 1.04
CA ASP A 123 -20.68 -13.45 2.30
C ASP A 123 -19.70 -12.28 2.25
N PHE A 124 -20.17 -11.09 2.62
CA PHE A 124 -19.40 -9.88 2.73
C PHE A 124 -19.47 -9.38 4.17
N ILE A 125 -18.32 -9.23 4.79
CA ILE A 125 -18.22 -8.88 6.22
C ILE A 125 -17.31 -7.67 6.35
N ALA A 126 -17.80 -6.59 7.00
CA ALA A 126 -16.96 -5.52 7.50
C ALA A 126 -16.77 -5.72 9.01
N PHE A 127 -15.53 -5.72 9.44
CA PHE A 127 -15.18 -5.89 10.83
C PHE A 127 -14.44 -4.65 11.33
N ASN A 128 -15.09 -3.89 12.19
CA ASN A 128 -14.53 -2.71 12.83
C ASN A 128 -13.68 -3.14 14.02
N SER A 129 -12.55 -2.46 14.23
CA SER A 129 -11.85 -2.56 15.50
C SER A 129 -12.69 -1.92 16.61
N ASP A 130 -12.38 -2.25 17.85
CA ASP A 130 -12.89 -1.49 18.98
C ASP A 130 -12.25 -0.08 19.03
N ASN A 131 -12.63 0.70 20.04
CA ASN A 131 -12.16 2.06 20.24
C ASN A 131 -10.63 2.22 20.36
N ASN A 132 -9.87 1.14 20.51
CA ASN A 132 -8.41 1.14 20.63
C ASN A 132 -7.70 0.71 19.34
N HIS A 133 -8.42 0.49 18.24
CA HIS A 133 -7.88 -0.03 16.96
C HIS A 133 -7.15 -1.38 17.09
N ILE A 134 -7.53 -2.17 18.12
CA ILE A 134 -6.90 -3.43 18.47
C ILE A 134 -7.92 -4.53 18.21
N TYR A 135 -7.83 -5.24 17.10
CA TYR A 135 -8.57 -6.49 16.92
C TYR A 135 -8.01 -7.53 17.91
N ASP A 136 -8.47 -7.50 19.14
CA ASP A 136 -8.02 -8.41 20.18
C ASP A 136 -8.70 -9.79 20.07
N ALA A 137 -8.39 -10.68 21.02
CA ALA A 137 -8.95 -12.02 21.01
C ALA A 137 -10.47 -12.02 21.28
N GLU A 138 -10.98 -11.05 22.05
CA GLU A 138 -12.40 -10.92 22.35
C GLU A 138 -13.17 -10.43 21.11
N ASP A 139 -12.67 -9.44 20.43
CA ASP A 139 -13.23 -8.96 19.16
C ASP A 139 -13.25 -10.08 18.12
N CYS A 140 -12.13 -10.78 17.96
CA CYS A 140 -12.03 -11.91 17.04
C CYS A 140 -12.99 -13.05 17.39
N ALA A 141 -13.26 -13.29 18.70
CA ALA A 141 -14.24 -14.28 19.12
C ALA A 141 -15.68 -13.93 18.70
N LYS A 142 -16.01 -12.63 18.57
CA LYS A 142 -17.33 -12.19 18.04
C LYS A 142 -17.47 -12.46 16.55
N LEU A 143 -16.37 -12.41 15.78
CA LEU A 143 -16.38 -12.67 14.34
C LEU A 143 -16.51 -14.18 14.02
N ARG A 144 -15.95 -15.06 14.85
CA ARG A 144 -15.94 -16.51 14.63
C ARG A 144 -17.31 -17.11 14.28
N PRO A 145 -18.41 -16.89 15.05
CA PRO A 145 -19.71 -17.49 14.71
C PRO A 145 -20.31 -16.99 13.38
N ILE A 146 -19.88 -15.83 12.90
CA ILE A 146 -20.31 -15.30 11.59
C ILE A 146 -19.58 -16.04 10.48
N LEU A 147 -18.28 -16.25 10.64
CA LEU A 147 -17.47 -17.05 9.71
C LEU A 147 -17.96 -18.50 9.66
N ASP A 148 -18.25 -19.11 10.82
CA ASP A 148 -18.81 -20.47 10.89
C ASP A 148 -20.14 -20.61 10.12
N LYS A 149 -21.02 -19.61 10.24
CA LYS A 149 -22.28 -19.57 9.48
C LYS A 149 -22.06 -19.43 7.98
N ALA A 150 -21.07 -18.63 7.57
CA ALA A 150 -20.72 -18.47 6.16
C ALA A 150 -20.16 -19.77 5.57
N VAL A 151 -19.26 -20.45 6.30
CA VAL A 151 -18.75 -21.79 5.94
C VAL A 151 -19.88 -22.82 5.86
N ALA A 152 -20.79 -22.84 6.84
CA ALA A 152 -21.92 -23.74 6.85
C ALA A 152 -22.90 -23.49 5.68
N ARG A 153 -22.97 -22.27 5.15
CA ARG A 153 -23.78 -21.94 3.97
C ARG A 153 -23.17 -22.55 2.69
N ASP A 154 -21.89 -22.34 2.47
CA ASP A 154 -21.16 -22.94 1.35
C ASP A 154 -19.64 -22.90 1.62
N ALA A 155 -19.08 -24.04 2.00
CA ALA A 155 -17.66 -24.18 2.31
C ALA A 155 -16.73 -23.99 1.09
N LYS A 156 -17.27 -23.90 -0.13
CA LYS A 156 -16.49 -23.72 -1.36
C LYS A 156 -16.41 -22.27 -1.81
N LYS A 157 -17.36 -21.43 -1.38
CA LYS A 157 -17.39 -20.03 -1.78
C LYS A 157 -16.43 -19.19 -0.95
N PRO A 158 -15.81 -18.18 -1.55
CA PRO A 158 -15.03 -17.20 -0.81
C PRO A 158 -15.92 -16.40 0.16
N ILE A 159 -15.35 -16.04 1.30
CA ILE A 159 -15.89 -15.11 2.27
C ILE A 159 -15.05 -13.83 2.15
N PHE A 160 -15.66 -12.72 1.80
CA PHE A 160 -14.99 -11.44 1.65
C PHE A 160 -15.02 -10.67 2.98
N LEU A 161 -13.87 -10.51 3.59
CA LEU A 161 -13.70 -9.77 4.83
C LEU A 161 -12.98 -8.46 4.56
N VAL A 162 -13.54 -7.35 5.02
CA VAL A 162 -12.87 -6.05 5.00
C VAL A 162 -12.59 -5.59 6.42
N THR A 163 -11.33 -5.20 6.67
CA THR A 163 -10.81 -4.64 7.91
C THR A 163 -9.92 -3.45 7.59
N HIS A 164 -9.69 -2.54 8.55
CA HIS A 164 -8.74 -1.48 8.28
C HIS A 164 -7.30 -1.96 8.45
N TYR A 165 -6.99 -2.62 9.56
CA TYR A 165 -5.65 -3.18 9.82
C TYR A 165 -5.47 -4.56 9.20
N HIS A 166 -4.22 -4.90 8.86
CA HIS A 166 -3.88 -6.17 8.24
C HIS A 166 -3.87 -7.35 9.23
N PRO A 167 -4.19 -8.58 8.80
CA PRO A 167 -3.72 -9.77 9.50
C PRO A 167 -2.18 -9.78 9.52
N LYS A 168 -1.58 -10.01 10.71
CA LYS A 168 -0.13 -9.87 10.91
C LYS A 168 0.70 -10.79 10.01
N ASN A 169 1.82 -10.27 9.50
CA ASN A 169 2.79 -11.00 8.66
C ASN A 169 2.18 -11.66 7.42
N THR A 170 1.31 -10.92 6.73
CA THR A 170 0.70 -11.33 5.46
C THR A 170 1.20 -10.46 4.30
N VAL A 171 0.53 -9.37 4.03
CA VAL A 171 0.87 -8.44 2.95
C VAL A 171 1.97 -7.46 3.35
N ASP A 172 2.43 -6.64 2.41
CA ASP A 172 3.37 -5.55 2.69
C ASP A 172 2.89 -4.66 3.84
N ALA A 173 3.82 -4.20 4.68
CA ALA A 173 3.56 -3.42 5.88
C ALA A 173 2.73 -4.10 7.00
N SER A 174 2.34 -5.36 6.88
CA SER A 174 1.52 -6.08 7.89
C SER A 174 2.28 -6.56 9.13
N PHE A 175 3.44 -5.99 9.43
CA PHE A 175 4.22 -6.28 10.63
C PHE A 175 3.83 -5.34 11.80
N ASP A 176 4.70 -5.18 12.79
CA ASP A 176 4.41 -4.39 13.99
C ASP A 176 3.87 -2.99 13.67
N GLY A 177 2.77 -2.62 14.35
CA GLY A 177 2.04 -1.37 14.14
C GLY A 177 0.82 -1.52 13.21
N CYS A 178 0.96 -2.09 12.04
CA CYS A 178 -0.14 -2.26 11.07
C CYS A 178 -0.75 -3.67 11.09
N GLY A 179 -0.03 -4.68 11.59
CA GLY A 179 -0.47 -6.07 11.65
C GLY A 179 -1.11 -6.46 12.98
N ARG A 180 -2.16 -7.28 12.92
CA ARG A 180 -2.92 -7.78 14.09
C ARG A 180 -2.82 -9.30 14.20
N GLN A 181 -2.15 -9.77 15.26
CA GLN A 181 -1.93 -11.21 15.48
C GLN A 181 -3.23 -11.97 15.75
N PRO A 182 -4.15 -11.50 16.64
CA PRO A 182 -5.39 -12.23 16.90
C PRO A 182 -6.25 -12.40 15.65
N LEU A 183 -6.28 -11.39 14.76
CA LEU A 183 -6.96 -11.50 13.48
C LEU A 183 -6.30 -12.57 12.59
N ARG A 184 -4.97 -12.60 12.53
CA ARG A 184 -4.24 -13.65 11.80
C ARG A 184 -4.57 -15.04 12.35
N ASP A 185 -4.55 -15.21 13.67
CA ASP A 185 -4.80 -16.50 14.33
C ASP A 185 -6.22 -17.00 14.07
N LEU A 186 -7.21 -16.10 14.11
CA LEU A 186 -8.59 -16.45 13.76
C LEU A 186 -8.70 -16.92 12.31
N LEU A 187 -8.16 -16.14 11.36
CA LEU A 187 -8.33 -16.38 9.93
C LEU A 187 -7.60 -17.63 9.42
N ASN A 188 -6.61 -18.14 10.14
CA ASN A 188 -5.93 -19.38 9.82
C ASN A 188 -6.89 -20.61 9.80
N ASP A 189 -8.02 -20.51 10.50
CA ASP A 189 -9.04 -21.56 10.52
C ASP A 189 -10.02 -21.51 9.31
N TYR A 190 -9.92 -20.47 8.46
CA TYR A 190 -10.89 -20.17 7.40
C TYR A 190 -10.22 -19.98 6.04
N PRO A 191 -9.82 -21.06 5.34
CA PRO A 191 -9.09 -20.96 4.07
C PRO A 191 -9.80 -20.16 2.98
N GLN A 192 -11.15 -20.20 2.95
CA GLN A 192 -11.93 -19.48 1.96
C GLN A 192 -12.02 -17.97 2.18
N VAL A 193 -11.47 -17.43 3.29
CA VAL A 193 -11.47 -15.98 3.52
C VAL A 193 -10.50 -15.28 2.55
N VAL A 194 -11.01 -14.24 1.92
CA VAL A 194 -10.23 -13.22 1.22
C VAL A 194 -10.35 -11.93 2.02
N SER A 195 -9.29 -11.58 2.75
CA SER A 195 -9.23 -10.41 3.63
C SER A 195 -8.66 -9.22 2.89
N PHE A 196 -9.41 -8.13 2.79
CA PHE A 196 -9.00 -6.85 2.26
C PHE A 196 -8.73 -5.87 3.40
N SER A 197 -7.58 -5.17 3.37
CA SER A 197 -7.22 -4.25 4.44
C SER A 197 -6.43 -3.04 3.94
N GLY A 198 -6.69 -1.87 4.55
CA GLY A 198 -6.12 -0.56 4.20
C GLY A 198 -4.93 -0.15 5.06
N HIS A 199 -4.96 1.08 5.59
CA HIS A 199 -4.05 1.65 6.58
C HIS A 199 -2.59 1.89 6.14
N SER A 200 -1.99 0.96 5.43
CA SER A 200 -0.56 1.04 5.10
C SER A 200 -0.24 1.86 3.87
N HIS A 201 -1.23 2.20 3.06
CA HIS A 201 -1.09 2.96 1.81
C HIS A 201 -0.02 2.41 0.86
N SER A 202 0.30 1.10 0.94
CA SER A 202 1.33 0.48 0.09
C SER A 202 0.91 0.48 -1.37
N PRO A 203 1.80 0.85 -2.32
CA PRO A 203 1.46 0.90 -3.74
C PRO A 203 1.12 -0.47 -4.31
N LEU A 204 0.00 -0.60 -5.02
CA LEU A 204 -0.43 -1.88 -5.65
C LEU A 204 0.46 -2.34 -6.82
N ASN A 205 1.47 -1.56 -7.20
CA ASN A 205 2.54 -2.04 -8.06
C ASN A 205 3.38 -3.12 -7.38
N ASP A 206 3.43 -3.11 -6.03
CA ASP A 206 4.20 -4.06 -5.25
C ASP A 206 3.47 -5.40 -5.15
N GLU A 207 4.10 -6.46 -5.66
CA GLU A 207 3.53 -7.80 -5.62
C GLU A 207 3.41 -8.37 -4.19
N ARG A 208 4.01 -7.73 -3.19
CA ARG A 208 3.83 -8.08 -1.77
C ARG A 208 2.47 -7.64 -1.22
N CYS A 209 1.70 -6.83 -1.96
CA CYS A 209 0.35 -6.42 -1.56
C CYS A 209 -0.70 -7.54 -1.66
N ILE A 210 -0.35 -8.72 -2.17
CA ILE A 210 -1.15 -9.94 -2.05
C ILE A 210 -0.31 -11.07 -1.44
N TRP A 211 -0.94 -11.79 -0.54
CA TRP A 211 -0.35 -12.92 0.17
C TRP A 211 -1.33 -14.08 0.26
N GLN A 212 -0.80 -15.30 0.19
CA GLN A 212 -1.54 -16.54 0.40
C GLN A 212 -0.76 -17.49 1.31
N GLY A 213 -1.48 -18.07 2.24
CA GLY A 213 -1.05 -19.12 3.15
C GLY A 213 -2.26 -19.92 3.56
N GLU A 214 -2.65 -19.87 4.81
CA GLU A 214 -3.86 -20.51 5.33
C GLU A 214 -5.11 -19.89 4.72
N PHE A 215 -5.09 -18.62 4.37
CA PHE A 215 -6.14 -17.86 3.69
C PHE A 215 -5.50 -16.88 2.68
N THR A 216 -6.30 -16.02 2.04
CA THR A 216 -5.79 -14.95 1.16
C THR A 216 -5.91 -13.59 1.83
N ALA A 217 -4.84 -12.79 1.83
CA ALA A 217 -4.85 -11.40 2.28
C ALA A 217 -4.45 -10.47 1.13
N VAL A 218 -5.11 -9.31 1.04
CA VAL A 218 -4.91 -8.29 0.01
C VAL A 218 -4.86 -6.92 0.67
N ASN A 219 -3.79 -6.17 0.41
CA ASN A 219 -3.67 -4.76 0.79
C ASN A 219 -4.43 -3.91 -0.23
N THR A 220 -5.26 -2.99 0.25
CA THR A 220 -6.12 -2.16 -0.62
C THR A 220 -5.46 -0.85 -1.07
N SER A 221 -4.24 -0.54 -0.56
CA SER A 221 -3.57 0.74 -0.79
C SER A 221 -4.36 1.92 -0.21
N GLY A 222 -4.25 3.09 -0.83
CA GLY A 222 -4.97 4.31 -0.44
C GLY A 222 -5.18 5.26 -1.61
N LEU A 223 -6.11 6.19 -1.42
CA LEU A 223 -6.48 7.21 -2.39
C LEU A 223 -5.99 8.62 -2.02
N SER A 224 -5.32 8.78 -0.87
CA SER A 224 -4.79 10.06 -0.39
C SER A 224 -3.30 10.24 -0.65
N TYR A 225 -2.47 9.27 -0.31
CA TYR A 225 -1.03 9.25 -0.56
C TYR A 225 -0.49 7.82 -0.50
N GLY A 226 0.70 7.59 -1.06
CA GLY A 226 1.38 6.30 -0.98
C GLY A 226 2.45 6.28 0.11
N CYS A 227 2.60 5.15 0.78
CA CYS A 227 3.62 4.89 1.80
C CYS A 227 4.44 3.64 1.50
N ILE A 228 5.60 3.54 2.16
CA ILE A 228 6.38 2.30 2.26
C ILE A 228 6.82 2.07 3.70
N PRO A 229 6.88 0.82 4.15
CA PRO A 229 7.32 0.51 5.51
C PRO A 229 8.83 0.63 5.70
N GLU A 230 9.61 0.56 4.65
CA GLU A 230 11.05 0.59 4.71
C GLU A 230 11.59 2.01 4.92
N ARG A 231 12.59 2.12 5.80
CA ARG A 231 13.32 3.38 5.97
C ARG A 231 14.28 3.60 4.80
N CYS A 232 14.03 4.67 4.03
CA CYS A 232 14.84 5.07 2.90
C CYS A 232 15.39 6.48 3.07
N ALA A 233 16.60 6.72 2.56
CA ALA A 233 17.28 8.02 2.69
C ALA A 233 16.61 9.15 1.87
N ASN A 234 15.80 8.80 0.90
CA ASN A 234 15.03 9.73 0.06
C ASN A 234 13.54 9.81 0.44
N VAL A 235 13.16 9.29 1.61
CA VAL A 235 11.78 9.31 2.11
C VAL A 235 11.77 10.02 3.46
N CYS A 236 10.83 10.92 3.65
CA CYS A 236 10.61 11.61 4.91
C CYS A 236 9.44 10.95 5.66
N GLY A 237 9.75 10.26 6.77
CA GLY A 237 8.77 9.41 7.43
C GLY A 237 8.39 8.21 6.54
N PRO A 238 7.13 7.75 6.52
CA PRO A 238 6.68 6.66 5.66
C PRO A 238 6.21 7.11 4.28
N ILE A 239 5.91 8.41 4.09
CA ILE A 239 5.28 8.94 2.87
C ILE A 239 6.28 8.99 1.71
N LEU A 240 5.91 8.38 0.60
CA LEU A 240 6.72 8.36 -0.62
C LEU A 240 6.92 9.75 -1.22
N PRO A 241 8.13 10.05 -1.75
CA PRO A 241 8.30 11.24 -2.59
C PRO A 241 7.32 11.16 -3.77
N PHE A 242 6.58 12.24 -4.02
CA PHE A 242 5.48 12.22 -5.00
C PHE A 242 4.42 11.14 -4.71
N GLY A 243 4.15 10.85 -3.44
CA GLY A 243 3.20 9.81 -3.01
C GLY A 243 1.78 9.99 -3.57
N ARG A 244 1.45 11.20 -4.05
CA ARG A 244 0.20 11.49 -4.77
C ARG A 244 0.09 10.84 -6.15
N GLU A 245 1.15 10.24 -6.67
CA GLU A 245 1.11 9.40 -7.87
C GLU A 245 0.90 7.92 -7.55
N ALA A 246 1.03 7.53 -6.27
CA ALA A 246 0.89 6.16 -5.76
C ALA A 246 -0.49 5.94 -5.14
N LEU A 247 -1.54 6.20 -5.89
CA LEU A 247 -2.93 6.17 -5.44
C LEU A 247 -3.68 5.10 -6.21
N PHE A 248 -4.22 4.11 -5.48
CA PHE A 248 -4.74 2.93 -6.12
C PHE A 248 -6.09 2.51 -5.54
N PHE A 249 -6.87 1.85 -6.39
CA PHE A 249 -8.10 1.14 -6.05
C PHE A 249 -8.16 -0.16 -6.84
N MET A 250 -9.12 -1.02 -6.52
CA MET A 250 -9.26 -2.30 -7.18
C MET A 250 -10.67 -2.53 -7.70
N TYR A 251 -10.74 -3.36 -8.72
CA TYR A 251 -11.95 -3.95 -9.24
C TYR A 251 -11.78 -5.47 -9.26
N MET A 252 -12.72 -6.22 -8.73
CA MET A 252 -12.66 -7.66 -8.67
C MET A 252 -13.85 -8.29 -9.39
N GLU A 253 -13.56 -9.30 -10.18
CA GLU A 253 -14.56 -10.16 -10.81
C GLU A 253 -14.57 -11.53 -10.12
N VAL A 254 -15.78 -11.99 -9.76
CA VAL A 254 -15.99 -13.29 -9.12
C VAL A 254 -16.57 -14.23 -10.18
N PHE A 255 -15.83 -15.28 -10.48
CA PHE A 255 -16.26 -16.38 -11.35
C PHE A 255 -16.61 -17.63 -10.52
N GLU A 256 -17.04 -18.69 -11.17
CA GLU A 256 -17.37 -19.95 -10.48
C GLU A 256 -16.13 -20.63 -9.90
N ASP A 257 -14.99 -20.50 -10.58
CA ASP A 257 -13.74 -21.21 -10.31
C ASP A 257 -12.59 -20.31 -9.83
N ARG A 258 -12.76 -19.00 -9.88
CA ARG A 258 -11.70 -18.04 -9.50
C ARG A 258 -12.22 -16.64 -9.20
N LEU A 259 -11.36 -15.85 -8.54
CA LEU A 259 -11.42 -14.38 -8.48
C LEU A 259 -10.36 -13.80 -9.40
N GLU A 260 -10.69 -12.73 -10.09
CA GLU A 260 -9.73 -11.89 -10.82
C GLU A 260 -9.72 -10.50 -10.19
N ILE A 261 -8.55 -10.06 -9.70
CA ILE A 261 -8.38 -8.76 -9.04
C ILE A 261 -7.56 -7.86 -9.94
N HIS A 262 -8.20 -6.82 -10.43
CA HIS A 262 -7.65 -5.76 -11.28
C HIS A 262 -7.25 -4.58 -10.41
N ARG A 263 -6.09 -4.00 -10.67
CA ARG A 263 -5.51 -2.88 -9.91
C ARG A 263 -5.48 -1.64 -10.79
N PHE A 264 -5.97 -0.53 -10.28
CA PHE A 264 -6.05 0.72 -11.03
C PHE A 264 -5.28 1.83 -10.32
N ASN A 265 -4.56 2.65 -11.10
CA ASN A 265 -4.08 3.94 -10.61
C ASN A 265 -5.23 4.94 -10.71
N ALA A 266 -5.52 5.64 -9.62
CA ALA A 266 -6.65 6.58 -9.57
C ALA A 266 -6.37 7.87 -10.34
N GLU A 267 -5.13 8.36 -10.36
CA GLU A 267 -4.78 9.61 -11.03
C GLU A 267 -5.02 9.52 -12.54
N ASP A 268 -4.60 8.43 -13.17
CA ASP A 268 -4.75 8.21 -14.60
C ASP A 268 -5.99 7.40 -14.98
N GLN A 269 -6.69 6.82 -14.00
CA GLN A 269 -7.83 5.91 -14.20
C GLN A 269 -7.49 4.70 -15.10
N VAL A 270 -6.22 4.26 -15.06
CA VAL A 270 -5.73 3.14 -15.88
C VAL A 270 -5.43 1.93 -15.03
N GLU A 271 -5.68 0.75 -15.60
CA GLU A 271 -5.30 -0.51 -15.01
C GLU A 271 -3.77 -0.64 -15.03
N ILE A 272 -3.18 -0.97 -13.87
CA ILE A 272 -1.76 -1.25 -13.77
C ILE A 272 -1.51 -2.75 -13.93
N LYS A 273 -0.45 -3.13 -14.64
CA LYS A 273 -0.06 -4.53 -14.85
C LYS A 273 -1.23 -5.44 -15.30
N PRO A 274 -1.95 -5.10 -16.38
CA PRO A 274 -3.11 -5.87 -16.82
C PRO A 274 -2.76 -7.31 -17.23
N ASP A 275 -1.51 -7.57 -17.64
CA ASP A 275 -0.99 -8.91 -17.95
C ASP A 275 -0.58 -9.71 -16.70
N TRP A 276 -0.67 -9.13 -15.51
CA TRP A 276 -0.28 -9.71 -14.22
C TRP A 276 -1.42 -9.58 -13.22
N LEU A 277 -2.60 -10.05 -13.60
CA LEU A 277 -3.76 -10.08 -12.69
C LEU A 277 -3.47 -10.93 -11.46
N TRP A 278 -4.07 -10.54 -10.34
CA TRP A 278 -4.08 -11.41 -9.18
C TRP A 278 -5.29 -12.34 -9.26
N GLU A 279 -5.01 -13.63 -9.36
CA GLU A 279 -6.04 -14.66 -9.43
C GLU A 279 -6.06 -15.49 -8.15
N VAL A 280 -7.25 -15.71 -7.59
CA VAL A 280 -7.46 -16.61 -6.44
C VAL A 280 -8.39 -17.72 -6.84
N ALA A 281 -7.95 -18.97 -6.71
CA ALA A 281 -8.75 -20.13 -7.04
C ALA A 281 -10.00 -20.28 -6.15
N ILE A 282 -11.11 -20.72 -6.71
CA ILE A 282 -12.32 -21.09 -5.97
C ILE A 282 -12.61 -22.59 -6.23
N PRO A 283 -12.79 -23.41 -5.20
CA PRO A 283 -12.48 -23.13 -3.79
C PRO A 283 -10.98 -22.97 -3.56
N TYR A 284 -10.64 -22.06 -2.69
CA TYR A 284 -9.26 -21.91 -2.24
C TYR A 284 -8.91 -22.97 -1.20
N SER A 285 -7.66 -23.41 -1.24
CA SER A 285 -7.01 -24.22 -0.19
C SER A 285 -5.50 -23.91 -0.20
N PRO A 286 -4.78 -24.07 0.92
CA PRO A 286 -3.36 -23.69 1.02
C PRO A 286 -2.43 -24.36 0.00
N ASP A 287 -2.76 -25.55 -0.47
CA ASP A 287 -2.01 -26.25 -1.53
C ASP A 287 -2.11 -25.57 -2.91
N LYS A 288 -3.10 -24.72 -3.11
CA LYS A 288 -3.28 -23.90 -4.33
C LYS A 288 -2.64 -22.51 -4.22
N ALA A 289 -1.97 -22.22 -3.10
CA ALA A 289 -1.38 -20.90 -2.87
C ALA A 289 -0.25 -20.60 -3.87
N VAL A 290 -0.38 -19.49 -4.59
CA VAL A 290 0.61 -19.00 -5.56
C VAL A 290 1.33 -17.74 -5.05
N TYR A 291 0.67 -16.94 -4.20
CA TYR A 291 1.22 -15.70 -3.66
C TYR A 291 1.95 -15.93 -2.33
N THR A 292 2.85 -16.90 -2.32
CA THR A 292 3.65 -17.28 -1.15
C THR A 292 5.04 -16.66 -1.19
N ALA A 293 5.80 -16.76 -0.09
CA ALA A 293 7.20 -16.36 -0.05
C ALA A 293 8.08 -17.13 -1.06
N ALA A 294 7.66 -18.33 -1.48
CA ALA A 294 8.40 -19.14 -2.45
C ALA A 294 8.55 -18.48 -3.82
N ARG A 295 7.64 -17.55 -4.20
CA ARG A 295 7.75 -16.80 -5.47
C ARG A 295 9.02 -15.93 -5.54
N ALA A 296 9.61 -15.55 -4.39
CA ALA A 296 10.89 -14.84 -4.34
C ALA A 296 12.05 -15.64 -4.98
N ALA A 297 12.04 -16.97 -4.88
CA ALA A 297 13.07 -17.83 -5.45
C ALA A 297 13.16 -17.76 -6.97
N ASN A 298 12.03 -17.55 -7.64
CA ASN A 298 11.92 -17.52 -9.10
C ASN A 298 12.11 -16.12 -9.71
N ARG A 299 12.31 -15.09 -8.88
CA ARG A 299 12.53 -13.72 -9.38
C ARG A 299 13.94 -13.61 -9.98
N LYS A 300 14.06 -12.82 -11.03
CA LYS A 300 15.37 -12.43 -11.58
C LYS A 300 15.96 -11.30 -10.74
N ALA A 301 17.28 -11.14 -10.79
CA ALA A 301 17.92 -9.95 -10.23
C ALA A 301 17.78 -8.78 -11.23
N PRO A 302 17.61 -7.53 -10.76
CA PRO A 302 17.68 -6.37 -11.64
C PRO A 302 19.07 -6.21 -12.25
N GLU A 303 19.15 -5.64 -13.45
CA GLU A 303 20.41 -5.47 -14.18
C GLU A 303 20.53 -4.06 -14.73
N PHE A 304 21.73 -3.46 -14.61
CA PHE A 304 22.05 -2.23 -15.31
C PHE A 304 22.36 -2.54 -16.79
N ASP A 305 22.00 -1.63 -17.68
CA ASP A 305 22.36 -1.74 -19.07
C ASP A 305 23.90 -1.73 -19.25
N PRO A 306 24.42 -2.51 -20.20
CA PRO A 306 25.84 -2.44 -20.54
C PRO A 306 26.24 -0.99 -20.88
N GLY A 307 27.30 -0.51 -20.23
CA GLY A 307 27.77 0.87 -20.40
C GLY A 307 27.11 1.91 -19.52
N THR A 308 26.16 1.54 -18.63
CA THR A 308 25.66 2.47 -17.60
C THR A 308 26.81 2.93 -16.71
N VAL A 309 26.90 4.24 -16.53
CA VAL A 309 27.98 4.89 -15.75
C VAL A 309 27.40 5.48 -14.47
N LEU A 310 28.10 5.26 -13.36
CA LEU A 310 27.84 5.92 -12.10
C LEU A 310 28.67 7.22 -12.05
N TYR A 311 27.98 8.36 -11.93
CA TYR A 311 28.60 9.67 -11.75
C TYR A 311 28.50 10.09 -10.28
N PHE A 312 29.58 10.69 -9.78
CA PHE A 312 29.58 11.38 -8.49
C PHE A 312 29.56 12.89 -8.74
N ARG A 313 28.63 13.58 -8.13
CA ARG A 313 28.48 15.03 -8.26
C ARG A 313 28.44 15.67 -6.88
N TYR A 314 29.12 16.82 -6.76
CA TYR A 314 29.00 17.74 -5.65
C TYR A 314 28.25 18.98 -6.11
N ASP A 315 27.19 19.35 -5.40
CA ASP A 315 26.34 20.47 -5.76
C ASP A 315 25.65 21.04 -4.51
N TYR A 316 25.64 22.38 -4.34
CA TYR A 316 25.03 23.08 -3.20
C TYR A 316 25.36 22.47 -1.82
N GLY A 317 26.60 22.07 -1.60
CA GLY A 317 27.02 21.50 -0.33
C GLY A 317 26.73 20.00 -0.16
N PHE A 318 26.07 19.33 -1.10
CA PHE A 318 25.72 17.92 -1.02
C PHE A 318 26.45 17.05 -2.05
N CYS A 319 26.62 15.78 -1.68
CA CYS A 319 27.14 14.75 -2.59
C CYS A 319 25.99 13.95 -3.17
N TYR A 320 26.07 13.65 -4.47
CA TYR A 320 25.05 12.90 -5.20
C TYR A 320 25.70 11.80 -6.02
N CYS A 321 24.98 10.68 -6.10
CA CYS A 321 25.20 9.63 -7.09
C CYS A 321 24.16 9.77 -8.20
N VAL A 322 24.61 9.79 -9.47
CA VAL A 322 23.74 9.96 -10.64
C VAL A 322 23.98 8.81 -11.61
N PHE A 323 22.93 8.12 -12.01
CA PHE A 323 23.02 6.98 -12.91
C PHE A 323 21.68 6.71 -13.59
N ASP A 324 21.68 6.03 -14.73
CA ASP A 324 20.46 5.55 -15.37
C ASP A 324 19.96 4.30 -14.64
N GLN A 325 18.63 4.19 -14.43
CA GLN A 325 18.03 3.11 -13.67
C GLN A 325 18.35 1.73 -14.23
N ALA A 326 18.45 0.74 -13.36
CA ALA A 326 18.49 -0.66 -13.74
C ALA A 326 17.14 -1.11 -14.32
N ARG A 327 17.15 -2.19 -15.09
CA ARG A 327 15.96 -2.85 -15.63
C ARG A 327 15.61 -4.09 -14.85
N HIS A 328 14.32 -4.39 -14.82
CA HIS A 328 13.76 -5.62 -14.26
C HIS A 328 12.48 -5.96 -15.03
N ASP A 329 12.09 -7.23 -15.07
CA ASP A 329 10.84 -7.67 -15.71
C ASP A 329 9.59 -7.05 -15.07
N ASP A 330 9.66 -6.76 -13.77
CA ASP A 330 8.65 -6.03 -13.00
C ASP A 330 9.13 -4.59 -12.81
N PHE A 331 9.87 -4.32 -11.74
CA PHE A 331 10.52 -3.03 -11.48
C PHE A 331 11.66 -3.18 -10.47
N VAL A 332 12.51 -2.15 -10.38
CA VAL A 332 13.50 -2.00 -9.32
C VAL A 332 12.83 -1.30 -8.14
N HIS A 333 12.74 -1.99 -7.01
CA HIS A 333 12.05 -1.49 -5.83
C HIS A 333 12.92 -0.55 -5.01
N PHE A 334 14.18 -0.95 -4.81
CA PHE A 334 15.16 -0.17 -4.06
C PHE A 334 16.50 -0.10 -4.77
N TYR A 335 17.30 0.89 -4.34
CA TYR A 335 18.73 0.94 -4.57
C TYR A 335 19.44 0.94 -3.21
N ARG A 336 20.26 -0.08 -2.95
CA ARG A 336 21.13 -0.14 -1.76
C ARG A 336 22.49 0.43 -2.14
N MET A 337 22.88 1.54 -1.49
CA MET A 337 24.16 2.19 -1.65
C MET A 337 25.09 1.77 -0.54
N VAL A 338 26.25 1.22 -0.87
CA VAL A 338 27.33 0.89 0.06
C VAL A 338 28.50 1.80 -0.18
N MET A 339 28.92 2.53 0.83
CA MET A 339 30.06 3.46 0.79
C MET A 339 31.17 2.90 1.65
N THR A 340 32.25 2.44 1.02
CA THR A 340 33.41 1.85 1.69
C THR A 340 34.56 2.84 1.68
N GLU A 341 34.99 3.28 2.88
CA GLU A 341 36.21 4.08 3.05
C GLU A 341 37.42 3.22 2.76
N LEU A 342 38.34 3.74 1.97
CA LEU A 342 39.59 3.07 1.58
C LEU A 342 40.81 3.74 2.21
N GLY A 343 41.67 2.93 2.83
CA GLY A 343 42.99 3.36 3.28
C GLY A 343 43.92 3.73 2.12
N PRO A 344 45.11 4.30 2.41
CA PRO A 344 46.09 4.67 1.40
C PRO A 344 46.53 3.52 0.52
N ASP A 345 46.58 2.30 1.07
CA ASP A 345 46.93 1.04 0.41
C ASP A 345 45.74 0.36 -0.28
N GLY A 346 44.53 0.96 -0.20
CA GLY A 346 43.30 0.41 -0.77
C GLY A 346 42.56 -0.56 0.16
N THR A 347 43.03 -0.78 1.40
CA THR A 347 42.32 -1.59 2.39
C THR A 347 40.99 -0.96 2.78
N GLU A 348 39.98 -1.80 3.06
CA GLU A 348 38.67 -1.35 3.55
C GLU A 348 38.76 -0.96 5.02
N VAL A 349 38.42 0.28 5.34
CA VAL A 349 38.49 0.86 6.68
C VAL A 349 37.13 0.84 7.37
N LYS A 350 36.11 1.34 6.67
CA LYS A 350 34.75 1.47 7.21
C LYS A 350 33.72 1.33 6.10
N LYS A 351 32.58 0.68 6.42
CA LYS A 351 31.42 0.60 5.53
C LYS A 351 30.23 1.33 6.12
N MET A 352 29.51 2.02 5.27
CA MET A 352 28.25 2.69 5.57
C MET A 352 27.24 2.33 4.49
N GLU A 353 25.98 2.21 4.86
CA GLU A 353 24.92 1.84 3.93
C GLU A 353 23.76 2.83 3.98
N ALA A 354 23.13 3.02 2.84
CA ALA A 354 21.88 3.76 2.72
C ALA A 354 20.97 3.03 1.70
N ARG A 355 19.67 3.00 1.96
CA ARG A 355 18.67 2.48 1.05
C ARG A 355 17.88 3.64 0.47
N TYR A 356 17.51 3.52 -0.80
CA TYR A 356 16.72 4.51 -1.52
C TYR A 356 15.57 3.78 -2.20
N VAL A 357 14.35 4.28 -2.04
CA VAL A 357 13.23 3.77 -2.82
C VAL A 357 13.41 4.13 -4.29
N GLY A 358 13.14 3.19 -5.18
CA GLY A 358 13.02 3.43 -6.62
C GLY A 358 11.76 4.26 -6.93
N ASN A 359 11.53 4.55 -8.18
CA ASN A 359 10.33 5.28 -8.60
C ASN A 359 9.26 4.38 -9.25
N PHE A 360 9.21 3.11 -8.84
CA PHE A 360 8.31 2.09 -9.36
C PHE A 360 6.82 2.43 -9.19
N TYR A 361 6.49 3.14 -8.11
CA TYR A 361 5.13 3.55 -7.74
C TYR A 361 4.61 4.75 -8.53
N ARG A 362 5.51 5.50 -9.19
CA ARG A 362 5.15 6.68 -9.97
C ARG A 362 4.42 6.29 -11.26
N LEU A 363 3.65 7.22 -11.79
CA LEU A 363 3.07 7.08 -13.13
C LEU A 363 4.18 6.87 -14.16
N GLU A 364 3.96 5.99 -15.11
CA GLU A 364 5.00 5.61 -16.09
C GLU A 364 5.57 6.83 -16.82
N ARG A 365 4.70 7.77 -17.23
CA ARG A 365 5.11 9.02 -17.89
C ARG A 365 6.00 9.93 -17.03
N ASN A 366 5.99 9.74 -15.70
CA ASN A 366 6.74 10.54 -14.73
C ASN A 366 7.95 9.79 -14.16
N ARG A 367 8.20 8.55 -14.59
CA ARG A 367 9.36 7.77 -14.14
C ARG A 367 10.63 8.30 -14.79
N ASP A 368 11.50 8.89 -13.98
CA ASP A 368 12.78 9.38 -14.46
C ASP A 368 13.66 8.22 -14.92
N LYS A 369 14.20 8.30 -16.14
CA LYS A 369 15.20 7.35 -16.61
C LYS A 369 16.47 7.41 -15.78
N ARG A 370 16.83 8.61 -15.30
CA ARG A 370 18.03 8.90 -14.54
C ARG A 370 17.69 9.24 -13.10
N LEU A 371 18.32 8.55 -12.16
CA LEU A 371 18.19 8.84 -10.73
C LEU A 371 19.31 9.75 -10.26
N VAL A 372 18.96 10.62 -9.30
CA VAL A 372 19.85 11.50 -8.55
C VAL A 372 19.66 11.18 -7.07
N LEU A 373 20.58 10.40 -6.50
CA LEU A 373 20.49 9.97 -5.11
C LEU A 373 21.41 10.83 -4.25
N ARG A 374 20.84 11.60 -3.33
CA ARG A 374 21.61 12.41 -2.37
C ARG A 374 22.21 11.49 -1.31
N ILE A 375 23.53 11.55 -1.14
CA ILE A 375 24.22 10.83 -0.06
C ILE A 375 23.86 11.48 1.27
N PRO A 376 23.50 10.68 2.32
CA PRO A 376 23.14 11.25 3.61
C PRO A 376 24.24 12.15 4.16
N PRO A 377 23.89 13.26 4.82
CA PRO A 377 24.86 14.16 5.43
C PRO A 377 25.78 13.43 6.43
N ASN A 378 26.99 13.94 6.61
CA ASN A 378 28.00 13.41 7.54
C ASN A 378 28.45 11.95 7.26
N THR A 379 28.13 11.41 6.08
CA THR A 379 28.54 10.05 5.69
C THR A 379 29.95 10.03 5.09
N LEU A 380 30.28 11.01 4.24
CA LEU A 380 31.57 11.11 3.55
C LEU A 380 32.41 12.25 4.12
N GLU A 381 33.68 11.96 4.37
CA GLU A 381 34.66 12.94 4.91
C GLU A 381 35.55 13.47 3.81
N LYS A 382 35.86 14.80 3.91
CA LYS A 382 36.79 15.46 2.98
C LYS A 382 38.19 14.83 3.03
N ALA A 383 38.84 14.78 1.87
CA ALA A 383 40.14 14.19 1.62
C ALA A 383 40.24 12.67 1.76
N LYS A 384 39.19 11.99 2.18
CA LYS A 384 39.15 10.53 2.21
C LYS A 384 38.73 9.95 0.85
N ARG A 385 39.16 8.71 0.59
CA ARG A 385 38.85 7.95 -0.62
C ARG A 385 37.77 6.93 -0.31
N TYR A 386 36.74 6.84 -1.20
CA TYR A 386 35.63 5.89 -1.06
C TYR A 386 35.40 5.10 -2.33
N ARG A 387 35.07 3.82 -2.16
CA ARG A 387 34.36 3.04 -3.18
C ARG A 387 32.87 3.13 -2.87
N ILE A 388 32.07 3.49 -3.86
CA ILE A 388 30.63 3.57 -3.79
C ILE A 388 30.05 2.53 -4.72
N ASP A 389 29.30 1.58 -4.16
CA ASP A 389 28.64 0.50 -4.86
C ASP A 389 27.12 0.67 -4.74
N ILE A 390 26.39 0.68 -5.87
CA ILE A 390 24.94 0.83 -5.91
C ILE A 390 24.33 -0.44 -6.46
N TYR A 391 23.62 -1.16 -5.60
CA TYR A 391 22.94 -2.42 -5.90
C TYR A 391 21.47 -2.14 -6.21
N PRO A 392 20.94 -2.51 -7.39
CA PRO A 392 19.52 -2.50 -7.65
C PRO A 392 18.87 -3.71 -6.98
N VAL A 393 17.70 -3.51 -6.36
CA VAL A 393 17.02 -4.52 -5.56
C VAL A 393 15.55 -4.62 -6.02
N GLU A 394 15.07 -5.82 -6.31
CA GLU A 394 13.67 -6.04 -6.66
C GLU A 394 12.80 -6.25 -5.40
N THR A 395 11.50 -6.35 -5.59
CA THR A 395 10.46 -6.38 -4.56
C THR A 395 10.73 -7.38 -3.42
N PHE A 396 11.25 -8.60 -3.72
CA PHE A 396 11.51 -9.64 -2.72
C PHE A 396 12.95 -9.65 -2.20
N GLY A 397 13.73 -8.60 -2.48
CA GLY A 397 15.06 -8.40 -1.94
C GLY A 397 16.20 -9.00 -2.76
N LYS A 398 15.96 -9.53 -3.96
CA LYS A 398 17.03 -10.04 -4.82
C LYS A 398 17.84 -8.90 -5.41
N GLU A 399 19.14 -8.90 -5.15
CA GLU A 399 20.06 -7.85 -5.59
C GLU A 399 20.72 -8.19 -6.92
N GLY A 400 20.83 -7.17 -7.79
CA GLY A 400 21.64 -7.23 -9.00
C GLY A 400 23.10 -6.88 -8.76
N LYS A 401 23.91 -6.98 -9.81
CA LYS A 401 25.31 -6.54 -9.77
C LYS A 401 25.39 -5.03 -9.60
N PRO A 402 26.31 -4.51 -8.79
CA PRO A 402 26.39 -3.09 -8.52
C PRO A 402 27.00 -2.31 -9.68
N LEU A 403 26.60 -1.02 -9.78
CA LEU A 403 27.46 0.00 -10.37
C LEU A 403 28.46 0.45 -9.32
N SER A 404 29.73 0.56 -9.68
CA SER A 404 30.79 0.91 -8.75
C SER A 404 31.60 2.13 -9.24
N LEU A 405 31.95 2.98 -8.30
CA LEU A 405 32.80 4.15 -8.52
C LEU A 405 33.77 4.31 -7.37
N THR A 406 35.05 4.58 -7.66
CA THR A 406 36.01 5.00 -6.64
C THR A 406 36.36 6.47 -6.81
N THR A 407 36.21 7.27 -5.76
CA THR A 407 36.47 8.71 -5.79
C THR A 407 37.10 9.20 -4.49
N THR A 408 37.82 10.33 -4.56
CA THR A 408 38.30 11.06 -3.38
C THR A 408 37.39 12.25 -3.16
N ILE A 409 36.89 12.41 -1.94
CA ILE A 409 35.99 13.50 -1.58
C ILE A 409 36.74 14.82 -1.49
N ARG A 410 36.46 15.71 -2.41
CA ARG A 410 37.10 17.06 -2.44
C ARG A 410 36.36 18.06 -1.56
N HIS A 411 35.06 17.89 -1.42
CA HIS A 411 34.15 18.72 -0.65
C HIS A 411 33.23 17.83 0.18
N SER A 412 33.12 18.09 1.47
CA SER A 412 32.12 17.47 2.33
C SER A 412 31.41 18.57 3.10
N TYR A 413 30.13 18.41 3.31
CA TYR A 413 29.35 19.29 4.16
C TYR A 413 29.02 18.53 5.45
N THR A 414 29.46 19.09 6.57
CA THR A 414 29.02 18.68 7.90
C THR A 414 27.98 19.69 8.35
N PHE A 415 26.75 19.27 8.57
CA PHE A 415 25.77 20.06 9.30
C PHE A 415 26.25 20.19 10.76
N ASN A 416 26.99 21.22 11.07
CA ASN A 416 27.20 21.63 12.43
C ASN A 416 26.00 22.51 12.82
N ASN A 417 25.01 21.90 13.46
CA ASN A 417 23.79 22.50 14.02
C ASN A 417 22.81 23.17 13.03
N LEU A 418 21.60 22.71 13.06
CA LEU A 418 20.41 23.33 12.44
C LEU A 418 20.09 24.74 12.99
N SER A 419 20.81 25.20 14.01
CA SER A 419 20.66 26.54 14.62
C SER A 419 21.37 27.68 13.86
N GLU A 420 22.16 27.37 12.83
CA GLU A 420 22.91 28.40 12.07
C GLU A 420 22.29 28.75 10.70
N ILE A 421 21.13 28.17 10.36
CA ILE A 421 20.35 28.63 9.20
C ILE A 421 19.40 29.73 9.69
N GLY A 422 19.93 30.93 9.88
CA GLY A 422 19.13 32.14 9.99
C GLY A 422 18.31 32.33 8.70
N PRO A 423 17.14 33.02 8.78
CA PRO A 423 16.37 33.35 7.59
C PRO A 423 17.23 34.16 6.64
N GLN A 424 17.41 33.68 5.42
CA GLN A 424 17.94 34.49 4.34
C GLN A 424 16.85 35.45 3.91
N GLU A 425 17.09 36.74 4.05
CA GLU A 425 16.26 37.83 3.55
C GLU A 425 16.11 37.79 2.04
#